data_5e831d7a654516300b89a1dfc55b3dc9
#
_entry.id   5e831d7a654516300b89a1dfc55b3dc9
#
_cell.length_a   1.000
_cell.length_b   1.000
_cell.length_c   1.000
_cell.angle_alpha   90.00
_cell.angle_beta   90.00
_cell.angle_gamma   90.00
#
_symmetry.space_group_name_H-M   'P 1'
#
loop_
_entity.id
_entity.type
_entity.pdbx_description
1 polymer ?
#
loop_
_entity_poly.entity_id
_entity_poly.type
_entity_poly.pdbx_seq_one_letter_code
_entity_poly.pdbx_strand_id
1 'polypeptide(L)'
;MTTRFLLLFLLALQVPFQAAIAQDVTFSDTDTSVYDKRDFSGLWSRAPDISGQPPCPECRDTLIFPNYGFHGTPPPRTPEGQRRFELNKPARGLELDSEAANARPDLDIGFRRAILPAFGNNPEMRCEPLGLPRLLTFAGGGGVMEMVQAGDRILQLFEWTWDFRDIWLDGRPIPDVEDYLPRFNGYSVGEWQGDTLVVTSTGFDDRQWLDQYGFPISDQAVLTERWDRPRPNRLRLVLTLDDPVIYTAPWTSSTKVWALIPKEDMAIGGWSGILEDRCVPSDESLFNTFRDRAAGLNSE
;
A
#
# COMPACT_ATOMS: atom_id res chain seq x y z
N MET A 1 -10.35 -60.08 -26.50
CA MET A 1 -9.51 -58.86 -26.40
C MET A 1 -10.44 -57.71 -26.06
N THR A 2 -10.59 -57.40 -24.78
CA THR A 2 -11.49 -56.38 -24.25
C THR A 2 -10.66 -55.24 -23.70
N THR A 3 -10.64 -54.15 -24.44
CA THR A 3 -9.90 -52.93 -24.08
C THR A 3 -10.72 -52.13 -23.04
N ARG A 4 -10.24 -52.04 -21.80
CA ARG A 4 -10.81 -51.19 -20.77
C ARG A 4 -10.25 -49.77 -20.92
N PHE A 5 -11.13 -48.83 -21.25
CA PHE A 5 -10.84 -47.40 -21.14
C PHE A 5 -10.89 -46.95 -19.67
N LEU A 6 -9.76 -46.49 -19.16
CA LEU A 6 -9.67 -45.87 -17.84
C LEU A 6 -10.00 -44.39 -17.99
N LEU A 7 -11.18 -43.96 -17.53
CA LEU A 7 -11.53 -42.56 -17.41
C LEU A 7 -10.83 -42.01 -16.14
N LEU A 8 -9.80 -41.20 -16.33
CA LEU A 8 -9.23 -40.37 -15.28
C LEU A 8 -10.16 -39.20 -15.03
N PHE A 9 -10.87 -39.21 -13.89
CA PHE A 9 -11.56 -38.04 -13.36
C PHE A 9 -10.50 -37.11 -12.75
N LEU A 10 -10.22 -35.99 -13.42
CA LEU A 10 -9.53 -34.86 -12.82
C LEU A 10 -10.49 -34.20 -11.82
N LEU A 11 -10.31 -34.50 -10.53
CA LEU A 11 -10.89 -33.70 -9.48
C LEU A 11 -10.14 -32.33 -9.46
N ALA A 12 -10.76 -31.32 -10.06
CA ALA A 12 -10.36 -29.96 -9.83
C ALA A 12 -10.61 -29.64 -8.34
N LEU A 13 -9.56 -29.57 -7.55
CA LEU A 13 -9.62 -29.00 -6.21
C LEU A 13 -10.03 -27.52 -6.38
N GLN A 14 -11.30 -27.24 -6.19
CA GLN A 14 -11.77 -25.88 -5.96
C GLN A 14 -11.27 -25.48 -4.57
N VAL A 15 -10.12 -24.82 -4.51
CA VAL A 15 -9.72 -24.10 -3.30
C VAL A 15 -10.76 -23.01 -3.10
N PRO A 16 -11.51 -23.01 -1.99
CA PRO A 16 -12.44 -21.91 -1.75
C PRO A 16 -11.63 -20.64 -1.63
N PHE A 17 -11.84 -19.73 -2.55
CA PHE A 17 -11.33 -18.36 -2.46
C PHE A 17 -11.98 -17.74 -1.21
N GLN A 18 -11.29 -17.79 -0.09
CA GLN A 18 -11.73 -17.09 1.12
C GLN A 18 -11.68 -15.60 0.79
N ALA A 19 -12.84 -15.03 0.51
CA ALA A 19 -12.97 -13.59 0.40
C ALA A 19 -12.39 -12.98 1.66
N ALA A 20 -11.34 -12.16 1.52
CA ALA A 20 -10.78 -11.41 2.63
C ALA A 20 -11.94 -10.62 3.27
N ILE A 21 -12.32 -11.01 4.49
CA ILE A 21 -13.38 -10.33 5.22
C ILE A 21 -12.78 -9.00 5.66
N ALA A 22 -13.29 -7.91 5.11
CA ALA A 22 -12.95 -6.58 5.60
C ALA A 22 -13.23 -6.54 7.10
N GLN A 23 -12.22 -6.14 7.88
CA GLN A 23 -12.38 -6.01 9.32
C GLN A 23 -13.51 -5.01 9.61
N ASP A 24 -14.26 -5.29 10.64
CA ASP A 24 -15.39 -4.43 11.04
C ASP A 24 -14.81 -3.17 11.70
N VAL A 25 -14.71 -2.12 10.89
CA VAL A 25 -14.19 -0.82 11.30
C VAL A 25 -15.36 0.07 11.69
N THR A 26 -15.30 0.63 12.88
CA THR A 26 -16.32 1.59 13.35
C THR A 26 -15.86 3.02 13.06
N PHE A 27 -16.83 3.87 12.71
CA PHE A 27 -16.62 5.27 12.39
C PHE A 27 -17.25 6.15 13.46
N SER A 28 -16.57 7.25 13.79
CA SER A 28 -17.08 8.22 14.76
C SER A 28 -18.15 9.13 14.19
N ASP A 29 -18.22 9.27 12.86
CA ASP A 29 -19.20 10.12 12.20
C ASP A 29 -20.57 9.45 12.01
N THR A 30 -21.57 10.27 11.84
CA THR A 30 -22.99 9.86 11.70
C THR A 30 -23.60 10.33 10.39
N ASP A 31 -22.79 10.70 9.37
CA ASP A 31 -23.29 11.13 8.08
C ASP A 31 -24.16 10.04 7.43
N THR A 32 -25.43 10.36 7.21
CA THR A 32 -26.43 9.47 6.64
C THR A 32 -27.00 10.01 5.31
N SER A 33 -26.32 10.97 4.68
CA SER A 33 -26.74 11.50 3.39
C SER A 33 -26.84 10.40 2.33
N VAL A 34 -27.74 10.59 1.36
CA VAL A 34 -27.89 9.67 0.23
C VAL A 34 -26.71 9.86 -0.72
N TYR A 35 -26.09 8.77 -1.12
CA TYR A 35 -24.93 8.77 -2.00
C TYR A 35 -24.91 7.54 -2.92
N ASP A 36 -24.16 7.63 -4.00
CA ASP A 36 -23.86 6.48 -4.85
C ASP A 36 -22.63 5.73 -4.27
N LYS A 37 -22.84 4.48 -3.91
CA LYS A 37 -21.77 3.63 -3.36
C LYS A 37 -20.67 3.30 -4.36
N ARG A 38 -20.93 3.45 -5.66
CA ARG A 38 -19.98 3.21 -6.74
C ARG A 38 -19.32 4.50 -7.23
N ASP A 39 -19.66 5.64 -6.72
CA ASP A 39 -18.98 6.89 -7.01
C ASP A 39 -17.89 7.13 -5.98
N PHE A 40 -16.64 6.96 -6.41
CA PHE A 40 -15.44 7.20 -5.58
C PHE A 40 -14.82 8.57 -5.86
N SER A 41 -15.44 9.39 -6.73
CA SER A 41 -14.89 10.70 -7.08
C SER A 41 -14.74 11.58 -5.85
N GLY A 42 -13.61 12.27 -5.76
CA GLY A 42 -13.34 13.22 -4.68
C GLY A 42 -11.90 13.19 -4.18
N LEU A 43 -11.64 14.11 -3.29
CA LEU A 43 -10.36 14.22 -2.59
C LEU A 43 -10.45 13.52 -1.24
N TRP A 44 -9.56 12.59 -1.00
CA TRP A 44 -9.60 11.69 0.14
C TRP A 44 -8.31 11.79 0.96
N SER A 45 -8.42 11.93 2.26
CA SER A 45 -7.29 11.84 3.19
C SER A 45 -7.40 10.61 4.08
N ARG A 46 -6.30 10.21 4.69
CA ARG A 46 -6.33 9.13 5.68
C ARG A 46 -7.23 9.50 6.85
N ALA A 47 -8.18 8.63 7.16
CA ALA A 47 -9.07 8.84 8.28
C ALA A 47 -8.33 8.55 9.60
N PRO A 48 -8.18 9.55 10.49
CA PRO A 48 -7.56 9.33 11.79
C PRO A 48 -8.52 8.77 12.83
N ASP A 49 -9.82 8.87 12.58
CA ASP A 49 -10.91 8.65 13.52
C ASP A 49 -11.55 7.26 13.39
N ILE A 50 -10.75 6.24 13.13
CA ILE A 50 -11.22 4.87 13.00
C ILE A 50 -10.92 4.06 14.27
N SER A 51 -11.84 3.17 14.61
CA SER A 51 -11.67 2.20 15.68
C SER A 51 -12.00 0.78 15.19
N GLY A 52 -11.75 -0.23 16.03
CA GLY A 52 -11.97 -1.62 15.64
C GLY A 52 -10.81 -2.25 14.85
N GLN A 53 -9.73 -1.51 14.60
CA GLN A 53 -8.53 -2.06 14.02
C GLN A 53 -7.82 -2.95 15.05
N PRO A 54 -7.27 -4.10 14.65
CA PRO A 54 -6.46 -4.90 15.54
C PRO A 54 -5.21 -4.12 15.97
N PRO A 55 -4.61 -4.48 17.10
CA PRO A 55 -3.33 -3.93 17.50
C PRO A 55 -2.33 -4.07 16.34
N CYS A 56 -1.63 -2.98 16.08
CA CYS A 56 -0.54 -2.96 15.12
C CYS A 56 0.78 -3.02 15.89
N PRO A 57 1.42 -4.20 16.02
CA PRO A 57 2.68 -4.33 16.76
C PRO A 57 3.78 -3.45 16.16
N GLU A 58 3.69 -3.21 14.85
CA GLU A 58 4.61 -2.42 14.06
C GLU A 58 4.47 -0.92 14.26
N CYS A 59 3.28 -0.48 14.64
CA CYS A 59 2.95 0.94 14.75
C CYS A 59 3.48 1.58 16.06
N ARG A 60 4.63 1.18 16.52
CA ARG A 60 5.28 1.75 17.71
C ARG A 60 6.08 3.01 17.43
N ASP A 61 6.36 3.25 16.19
CA ASP A 61 6.76 4.57 15.77
C ASP A 61 5.60 5.53 16.06
N THR A 62 5.84 6.53 16.87
CA THR A 62 4.82 7.47 17.34
C THR A 62 4.11 8.25 16.23
N LEU A 63 4.59 8.12 15.01
CA LEU A 63 4.03 8.76 13.81
C LEU A 63 3.14 7.84 12.99
N ILE A 64 2.96 6.56 13.38
CA ILE A 64 2.32 5.57 12.53
C ILE A 64 1.06 5.02 13.18
N PHE A 65 -0.04 5.22 12.47
CA PHE A 65 -1.35 4.70 12.82
C PHE A 65 -1.61 3.36 12.09
N PRO A 66 -2.50 2.49 12.60
CA PRO A 66 -2.86 1.23 11.94
C PRO A 66 -3.31 1.37 10.49
N ASN A 67 -3.78 2.56 10.13
CA ASN A 67 -4.21 2.90 8.77
C ASN A 67 -3.05 3.08 7.78
N TYR A 68 -1.82 3.18 8.26
CA TYR A 68 -0.61 3.31 7.45
C TYR A 68 0.20 2.01 7.47
N GLY A 69 1.07 1.79 6.49
CA GLY A 69 1.77 0.53 6.31
C GLY A 69 0.86 -0.59 5.78
N PHE A 70 1.43 -1.69 5.34
CA PHE A 70 0.64 -2.81 4.83
C PHE A 70 -0.06 -3.54 5.99
N HIS A 71 0.66 -3.88 7.04
CA HIS A 71 0.18 -4.56 8.25
C HIS A 71 -0.55 -5.89 7.97
N GLY A 72 -1.33 -6.37 8.91
CA GLY A 72 -1.79 -7.74 8.94
C GLY A 72 -0.66 -8.66 9.40
N THR A 73 -0.87 -9.96 9.40
CA THR A 73 0.17 -10.93 9.76
C THR A 73 0.99 -11.27 8.52
N PRO A 74 2.27 -10.86 8.44
CA PRO A 74 3.11 -11.21 7.30
C PRO A 74 3.32 -12.72 7.24
N PRO A 75 3.14 -13.36 6.08
CA PRO A 75 3.50 -14.75 5.91
C PRO A 75 5.02 -14.91 5.97
N PRO A 76 5.52 -16.14 6.25
CA PRO A 76 6.94 -16.40 6.16
C PRO A 76 7.49 -16.02 4.77
N ARG A 77 8.66 -15.45 4.76
CA ARG A 77 9.37 -15.12 3.52
C ARG A 77 10.04 -16.35 2.93
N THR A 78 10.14 -16.40 1.62
CA THR A 78 11.03 -17.32 0.92
C THR A 78 12.51 -16.97 1.22
N PRO A 79 13.48 -17.82 0.88
CA PRO A 79 14.89 -17.45 1.01
C PRO A 79 15.27 -16.18 0.23
N GLU A 80 14.69 -15.98 -0.96
CA GLU A 80 14.90 -14.76 -1.74
C GLU A 80 14.23 -13.55 -1.09
N GLY A 81 13.00 -13.70 -0.61
CA GLY A 81 12.29 -12.65 0.13
C GLY A 81 13.05 -12.22 1.39
N GLN A 82 13.64 -13.19 2.12
CA GLN A 82 14.46 -12.88 3.29
C GLN A 82 15.73 -12.13 2.89
N ARG A 83 16.41 -12.56 1.83
CA ARG A 83 17.60 -11.89 1.31
C ARG A 83 17.31 -10.43 0.92
N ARG A 84 16.23 -10.19 0.17
CA ARG A 84 15.83 -8.83 -0.22
C ARG A 84 15.46 -7.98 0.99
N PHE A 85 14.71 -8.55 1.92
CA PHE A 85 14.31 -7.86 3.15
C PHE A 85 15.53 -7.43 3.99
N GLU A 86 16.56 -8.25 4.09
CA GLU A 86 17.80 -7.92 4.82
C GLU A 86 18.62 -6.81 4.14
N LEU A 87 18.53 -6.71 2.82
CA LEU A 87 19.20 -5.65 2.07
C LEU A 87 18.48 -4.30 2.20
N ASN A 88 17.18 -4.32 2.41
CA ASN A 88 16.40 -3.10 2.61
C ASN A 88 16.73 -2.48 3.98
N LYS A 89 16.86 -1.15 4.01
CA LYS A 89 17.23 -0.41 5.21
C LYS A 89 16.25 0.75 5.40
N PRO A 90 15.10 0.48 6.05
CA PRO A 90 14.07 1.49 6.21
C PRO A 90 14.54 2.62 7.13
N ALA A 91 14.03 3.82 6.85
CA ALA A 91 14.21 4.98 7.72
C ALA A 91 13.18 5.03 8.86
N ARG A 92 12.17 4.17 8.80
CA ARG A 92 11.07 4.08 9.77
C ARG A 92 10.98 2.68 10.34
N GLY A 93 10.41 2.55 11.52
CA GLY A 93 10.26 1.30 12.25
C GLY A 93 10.65 1.44 13.70
N LEU A 94 11.01 0.34 14.35
CA LEU A 94 11.52 0.35 15.72
C LEU A 94 12.86 1.09 15.76
N GLU A 95 12.98 2.07 16.64
CA GLU A 95 14.20 2.85 16.79
C GLU A 95 15.41 1.96 17.11
N LEU A 96 16.54 2.34 16.54
CA LEU A 96 17.80 1.70 16.84
C LEU A 96 18.12 1.96 18.33
N ASP A 97 18.43 0.90 19.07
CA ASP A 97 18.79 0.95 20.50
C ASP A 97 17.70 1.47 21.44
N SER A 98 16.46 1.58 21.00
CA SER A 98 15.39 1.88 21.93
C SER A 98 15.20 0.74 22.94
N GLU A 99 14.94 1.10 24.19
CA GLU A 99 14.62 0.14 25.26
C GLU A 99 13.41 -0.71 24.89
N ALA A 100 12.43 -0.12 24.21
CA ALA A 100 11.24 -0.80 23.70
C ALA A 100 11.58 -1.84 22.63
N ALA A 101 12.53 -1.55 21.72
CA ALA A 101 12.96 -2.51 20.71
C ALA A 101 13.71 -3.70 21.32
N ASN A 102 14.48 -3.45 22.37
CA ASN A 102 15.21 -4.49 23.08
C ASN A 102 14.33 -5.31 24.01
N ALA A 103 13.23 -4.74 24.53
CA ALA A 103 12.30 -5.41 25.43
C ALA A 103 11.32 -6.36 24.71
N ARG A 104 11.29 -6.39 23.39
CA ARG A 104 10.32 -7.18 22.59
C ARG A 104 11.01 -8.04 21.54
N PRO A 105 11.91 -8.96 21.95
CA PRO A 105 12.51 -9.91 21.02
C PRO A 105 11.50 -10.90 20.40
N ASP A 106 10.32 -11.04 21.01
CA ASP A 106 9.19 -11.84 20.55
C ASP A 106 8.45 -11.21 19.36
N LEU A 107 8.69 -9.93 19.09
CA LEU A 107 8.22 -9.27 17.87
C LEU A 107 9.16 -9.59 16.69
N ASP A 108 9.53 -10.84 16.52
CA ASP A 108 10.19 -11.32 15.31
C ASP A 108 9.19 -11.45 14.14
N ILE A 109 8.46 -10.39 13.91
CA ILE A 109 7.62 -10.20 12.72
C ILE A 109 8.44 -9.68 11.54
N GLY A 110 9.75 -9.83 11.64
CA GLY A 110 10.67 -9.39 10.61
C GLY A 110 10.89 -7.88 10.59
N PHE A 111 10.52 -7.16 11.67
CA PHE A 111 10.81 -5.73 11.75
C PHE A 111 12.31 -5.50 11.86
N ARG A 112 12.77 -4.65 10.98
CA ARG A 112 14.08 -4.06 11.11
C ARG A 112 13.98 -2.81 11.96
N ARG A 113 15.02 -2.56 12.73
CA ARG A 113 15.21 -1.26 13.37
C ARG A 113 15.39 -0.20 12.28
N ALA A 114 14.79 0.95 12.48
CA ALA A 114 15.01 2.10 11.63
C ALA A 114 16.51 2.42 11.57
N ILE A 115 16.97 2.76 10.37
CA ILE A 115 18.34 3.16 10.12
C ILE A 115 18.30 4.66 9.79
N LEU A 116 19.26 5.42 10.30
CA LEU A 116 19.38 6.84 9.95
C LEU A 116 19.34 6.97 8.42
N PRO A 117 18.60 7.94 7.88
CA PRO A 117 18.42 8.10 6.44
C PRO A 117 19.71 8.13 5.65
N ALA A 118 20.83 8.66 6.23
CA ALA A 118 22.15 8.62 5.59
C ALA A 118 22.68 7.19 5.31
N PHE A 119 22.28 6.22 6.12
CA PHE A 119 22.69 4.82 5.96
C PHE A 119 21.57 3.94 5.36
N GLY A 120 20.38 4.50 5.20
CA GLY A 120 19.24 3.82 4.63
C GLY A 120 19.28 3.83 3.10
N ASN A 121 18.59 2.88 2.51
CA ASN A 121 18.34 2.82 1.07
C ASN A 121 16.84 2.95 0.76
N ASN A 122 16.07 3.54 1.67
CA ASN A 122 14.65 3.76 1.51
C ASN A 122 14.38 4.65 0.27
N PRO A 123 13.59 4.18 -0.71
CA PRO A 123 13.27 4.94 -1.92
C PRO A 123 12.73 6.34 -1.64
N GLU A 124 11.90 6.50 -0.60
CA GLU A 124 11.36 7.78 -0.15
C GLU A 124 12.45 8.82 0.10
N MET A 125 13.56 8.41 0.70
CA MET A 125 14.69 9.29 1.06
C MET A 125 15.55 9.67 -0.13
N ARG A 126 15.28 9.14 -1.30
CA ARG A 126 16.01 9.40 -2.55
C ARG A 126 15.13 9.94 -3.66
N CYS A 127 13.90 10.31 -3.34
CA CYS A 127 12.90 10.74 -4.32
C CYS A 127 12.65 9.72 -5.44
N GLU A 128 12.86 8.44 -5.16
CA GLU A 128 12.45 7.37 -6.07
C GLU A 128 10.94 7.16 -5.98
N PRO A 129 10.26 6.77 -7.06
CA PRO A 129 8.83 6.48 -7.01
C PRO A 129 8.51 5.41 -5.97
N LEU A 130 7.47 5.63 -5.18
CA LEU A 130 7.07 4.68 -4.15
C LEU A 130 6.34 3.47 -4.73
N GLY A 131 5.54 3.71 -5.76
CA GLY A 131 4.72 2.67 -6.39
C GLY A 131 3.61 2.11 -5.51
N LEU A 132 2.91 1.10 -6.05
CA LEU A 132 1.86 0.38 -5.32
C LEU A 132 2.40 -0.90 -4.69
N PRO A 133 1.90 -1.27 -3.52
CA PRO A 133 0.81 -0.63 -2.75
C PRO A 133 1.28 0.48 -1.81
N ARG A 134 2.55 0.86 -1.82
CA ARG A 134 3.12 1.78 -0.84
C ARG A 134 2.42 3.15 -0.86
N LEU A 135 2.07 3.69 -2.02
CA LEU A 135 1.28 4.93 -2.13
C LEU A 135 -0.05 4.86 -1.37
N LEU A 136 -0.69 3.68 -1.35
CA LEU A 136 -1.92 3.42 -0.60
C LEU A 136 -1.71 3.21 0.89
N THR A 137 -0.47 3.00 1.33
CA THR A 137 -0.12 2.69 2.72
C THR A 137 0.86 3.69 3.33
N PHE A 138 1.27 4.69 2.56
CA PHE A 138 2.29 5.65 2.94
C PHE A 138 1.79 6.65 4.00
N ALA A 139 2.66 7.02 4.93
CA ALA A 139 2.36 7.93 6.03
C ALA A 139 2.75 9.40 5.78
N GLY A 140 3.50 9.68 4.72
CA GLY A 140 3.93 11.04 4.37
C GLY A 140 2.83 11.87 3.70
N GLY A 141 2.93 13.18 3.75
CA GLY A 141 2.04 14.11 3.05
C GLY A 141 0.55 14.00 3.40
N GLY A 142 0.20 13.46 4.57
CA GLY A 142 -1.20 13.24 4.95
C GLY A 142 -1.89 12.07 4.23
N GLY A 143 -1.24 11.41 3.26
CA GLY A 143 -1.81 10.30 2.51
C GLY A 143 -3.01 10.72 1.67
N VAL A 144 -2.98 11.93 1.12
CA VAL A 144 -4.06 12.49 0.29
C VAL A 144 -4.02 11.88 -1.10
N MET A 145 -5.18 11.54 -1.61
CA MET A 145 -5.38 11.10 -2.99
C MET A 145 -6.64 11.70 -3.56
N GLU A 146 -6.66 11.95 -4.86
CA GLU A 146 -7.87 12.27 -5.60
C GLU A 146 -8.27 11.11 -6.50
N MET A 147 -9.54 10.77 -6.49
CA MET A 147 -10.13 9.84 -7.45
C MET A 147 -11.02 10.61 -8.42
N VAL A 148 -10.76 10.43 -9.71
CA VAL A 148 -11.59 10.97 -10.78
C VAL A 148 -12.14 9.80 -11.57
N GLN A 149 -13.45 9.58 -11.43
CA GLN A 149 -14.15 8.52 -12.15
C GLN A 149 -14.66 9.06 -13.48
N ALA A 150 -14.16 8.52 -14.57
CA ALA A 150 -14.43 9.00 -15.91
C ALA A 150 -14.72 7.84 -16.87
N GLY A 151 -16.02 7.56 -17.10
CA GLY A 151 -16.46 6.56 -18.07
C GLY A 151 -15.94 5.15 -17.75
N ASP A 152 -14.96 4.73 -18.51
CA ASP A 152 -14.37 3.39 -18.49
C ASP A 152 -13.14 3.24 -17.59
N ARG A 153 -12.83 4.26 -16.79
CA ARG A 153 -11.66 4.22 -15.88
C ARG A 153 -11.83 5.10 -14.65
N ILE A 154 -11.05 4.80 -13.64
CA ILE A 154 -10.78 5.70 -12.52
C ILE A 154 -9.33 6.16 -12.63
N LEU A 155 -9.12 7.47 -12.68
CA LEU A 155 -7.81 8.08 -12.50
C LEU A 155 -7.62 8.32 -11.00
N GLN A 156 -6.58 7.75 -10.43
CA GLN A 156 -6.18 7.95 -9.04
C GLN A 156 -4.88 8.76 -9.03
N LEU A 157 -4.95 9.94 -8.43
CA LEU A 157 -3.81 10.85 -8.26
C LEU A 157 -3.40 10.83 -6.79
N PHE A 158 -2.11 10.78 -6.55
CA PHE A 158 -1.52 10.81 -5.22
C PHE A 158 -0.80 12.12 -5.00
N GLU A 159 -1.01 12.76 -3.86
CA GLU A 159 -0.34 14.01 -3.52
C GLU A 159 1.18 13.85 -3.44
N TRP A 160 1.62 12.73 -2.87
CA TRP A 160 3.04 12.43 -2.77
C TRP A 160 3.70 12.30 -4.15
N THR A 161 4.63 13.18 -4.44
CA THR A 161 5.39 13.25 -5.70
C THR A 161 4.56 13.41 -6.98
N TRP A 162 3.27 13.72 -6.86
CA TRP A 162 2.35 13.85 -8.02
C TRP A 162 2.27 12.60 -8.86
N ASP A 163 2.24 11.47 -8.21
CA ASP A 163 2.13 10.20 -8.90
C ASP A 163 0.66 9.87 -9.23
N PHE A 164 0.44 9.07 -10.25
CA PHE A 164 -0.91 8.69 -10.67
C PHE A 164 -0.95 7.30 -11.28
N ARG A 165 -2.14 6.73 -11.31
CA ARG A 165 -2.46 5.50 -12.07
C ARG A 165 -3.83 5.55 -12.69
N ASP A 166 -4.01 4.77 -13.77
CA ASP A 166 -5.32 4.42 -14.32
C ASP A 166 -5.77 3.05 -13.77
N ILE A 167 -7.03 2.96 -13.37
CA ILE A 167 -7.72 1.70 -13.10
C ILE A 167 -8.75 1.54 -14.22
N TRP A 168 -8.52 0.62 -15.13
CA TRP A 168 -9.38 0.41 -16.28
C TRP A 168 -10.60 -0.44 -15.91
N LEU A 169 -11.80 0.01 -16.31
CA LEU A 169 -13.10 -0.62 -15.99
C LEU A 169 -13.82 -1.11 -17.25
N ASP A 170 -13.17 -1.13 -18.40
CA ASP A 170 -13.74 -1.47 -19.69
C ASP A 170 -13.73 -2.97 -20.01
N GLY A 171 -13.38 -3.81 -19.03
CA GLY A 171 -13.35 -5.25 -19.17
C GLY A 171 -12.13 -5.80 -19.93
N ARG A 172 -11.11 -4.96 -20.16
CA ARG A 172 -9.85 -5.46 -20.72
C ARG A 172 -9.19 -6.47 -19.79
N PRO A 173 -8.45 -7.46 -20.31
CA PRO A 173 -7.68 -8.38 -19.48
C PRO A 173 -6.53 -7.62 -18.80
N ILE A 174 -6.07 -8.15 -17.65
CA ILE A 174 -4.79 -7.73 -17.09
C ILE A 174 -3.70 -8.11 -18.11
N PRO A 175 -2.73 -7.22 -18.38
CA PRO A 175 -1.67 -7.53 -19.34
C PRO A 175 -0.77 -8.65 -18.84
N ASP A 176 -0.22 -9.43 -19.76
CA ASP A 176 0.86 -10.36 -19.45
C ASP A 176 2.13 -9.55 -19.13
N VAL A 177 2.77 -9.84 -18.00
CA VAL A 177 3.96 -9.10 -17.56
C VAL A 177 5.14 -9.26 -18.51
N GLU A 178 5.18 -10.32 -19.31
CA GLU A 178 6.22 -10.55 -20.32
C GLU A 178 6.12 -9.55 -21.50
N ASP A 179 4.92 -9.02 -21.75
CA ASP A 179 4.65 -8.13 -22.88
C ASP A 179 4.88 -6.64 -22.54
N TYR A 180 5.08 -6.29 -21.26
CA TYR A 180 5.12 -4.91 -20.81
C TYR A 180 6.33 -4.61 -19.93
N LEU A 181 6.82 -3.38 -20.02
CA LEU A 181 7.87 -2.91 -19.11
C LEU A 181 7.31 -2.76 -17.70
N PRO A 182 8.05 -3.20 -16.68
CA PRO A 182 7.67 -2.99 -15.28
C PRO A 182 7.45 -1.50 -14.96
N ARG A 183 6.48 -1.24 -14.10
CA ARG A 183 6.13 0.10 -13.61
C ARG A 183 6.00 0.11 -12.10
N PHE A 184 6.33 1.22 -11.47
CA PHE A 184 6.14 1.37 -10.02
C PHE A 184 4.67 1.22 -9.60
N ASN A 185 3.72 1.73 -10.39
CA ASN A 185 2.28 1.55 -10.14
C ASN A 185 1.68 0.32 -10.84
N GLY A 186 2.48 -0.44 -11.58
CA GLY A 186 2.00 -1.58 -12.35
C GLY A 186 0.94 -1.22 -13.38
N TYR A 187 0.13 -2.21 -13.73
CA TYR A 187 -1.03 -2.10 -14.62
C TYR A 187 -2.26 -2.59 -13.87
N SER A 188 -3.31 -1.78 -13.86
CA SER A 188 -4.50 -2.02 -13.03
C SER A 188 -5.76 -2.16 -13.87
N VAL A 189 -6.52 -3.22 -13.63
CA VAL A 189 -7.88 -3.40 -14.15
C VAL A 189 -8.82 -3.58 -12.97
N GLY A 190 -10.02 -3.04 -13.09
CA GLY A 190 -11.04 -3.08 -12.05
C GLY A 190 -12.35 -3.68 -12.55
N GLU A 191 -13.06 -4.33 -11.64
CA GLU A 191 -14.38 -4.90 -11.87
C GLU A 191 -15.28 -4.62 -10.66
N TRP A 192 -16.52 -4.21 -10.94
CA TRP A 192 -17.52 -4.03 -9.91
C TRP A 192 -18.20 -5.36 -9.52
N GLN A 193 -18.02 -5.77 -8.29
CA GLN A 193 -18.70 -6.91 -7.67
C GLN A 193 -19.74 -6.40 -6.65
N GLY A 194 -20.98 -6.19 -7.11
CA GLY A 194 -21.97 -5.46 -6.32
C GLY A 194 -21.52 -4.01 -6.08
N ASP A 195 -21.43 -3.60 -4.84
CA ASP A 195 -20.97 -2.27 -4.44
C ASP A 195 -19.46 -2.21 -4.12
N THR A 196 -18.74 -3.30 -4.37
CA THR A 196 -17.30 -3.40 -4.16
C THR A 196 -16.56 -3.32 -5.49
N LEU A 197 -15.62 -2.41 -5.62
CA LEU A 197 -14.65 -2.40 -6.72
C LEU A 197 -13.49 -3.34 -6.37
N VAL A 198 -13.28 -4.33 -7.21
CA VAL A 198 -12.11 -5.22 -7.12
C VAL A 198 -11.12 -4.82 -8.18
N VAL A 199 -9.92 -4.44 -7.77
CA VAL A 199 -8.83 -4.04 -8.67
C VAL A 199 -7.74 -5.08 -8.60
N THR A 200 -7.28 -5.54 -9.76
CA THR A 200 -6.11 -6.41 -9.88
C THR A 200 -5.00 -5.64 -10.56
N SER A 201 -3.81 -5.69 -9.98
CA SER A 201 -2.62 -5.01 -10.50
C SER A 201 -1.44 -5.97 -10.59
N THR A 202 -0.67 -5.89 -11.68
CA THR A 202 0.54 -6.68 -11.96
C THR A 202 1.59 -5.84 -12.65
N GLY A 203 2.76 -6.41 -12.95
CA GLY A 203 3.82 -5.74 -13.71
C GLY A 203 4.54 -4.66 -12.91
N PHE A 204 4.80 -4.95 -11.64
CA PHE A 204 5.50 -4.05 -10.73
C PHE A 204 7.01 -4.00 -11.01
N ASP A 205 7.60 -2.84 -10.71
CA ASP A 205 9.05 -2.69 -10.66
C ASP A 205 9.56 -3.25 -9.33
N ASP A 206 10.49 -4.19 -9.35
CA ASP A 206 10.98 -4.91 -8.16
C ASP A 206 11.97 -4.10 -7.29
N ARG A 207 12.30 -2.86 -7.69
CA ARG A 207 13.08 -1.92 -6.89
C ARG A 207 12.24 -1.25 -5.79
N GLN A 208 10.93 -1.25 -5.93
CA GLN A 208 10.04 -0.66 -4.94
C GLN A 208 9.90 -1.53 -3.69
N TRP A 209 9.35 -0.94 -2.66
CA TRP A 209 9.02 -1.63 -1.41
C TRP A 209 7.53 -1.71 -1.22
N LEU A 210 7.07 -2.78 -0.59
CA LEU A 210 5.66 -2.98 -0.25
C LEU A 210 5.12 -1.86 0.65
N ASP A 211 5.95 -1.42 1.60
CA ASP A 211 5.63 -0.35 2.54
C ASP A 211 6.90 0.33 3.06
N GLN A 212 6.72 1.23 4.02
CA GLN A 212 7.81 2.02 4.60
C GLN A 212 8.76 1.22 5.51
N TYR A 213 8.42 -0.03 5.85
CA TYR A 213 9.22 -0.87 6.74
C TYR A 213 10.22 -1.75 6.01
N GLY A 214 10.31 -1.62 4.70
CA GLY A 214 11.29 -2.32 3.89
C GLY A 214 10.88 -3.72 3.47
N PHE A 215 9.61 -4.07 3.56
CA PHE A 215 9.12 -5.33 2.99
C PHE A 215 9.27 -5.31 1.47
N PRO A 216 9.92 -6.32 0.87
CA PRO A 216 10.11 -6.35 -0.56
C PRO A 216 8.86 -6.77 -1.32
N ILE A 217 8.83 -6.43 -2.61
CA ILE A 217 7.89 -6.92 -3.61
C ILE A 217 8.68 -7.34 -4.85
N SER A 218 8.16 -8.28 -5.63
CA SER A 218 8.76 -8.69 -6.89
C SER A 218 7.93 -8.28 -8.11
N ASP A 219 8.50 -8.44 -9.29
CA ASP A 219 7.83 -8.25 -10.57
C ASP A 219 6.76 -9.34 -10.86
N GLN A 220 6.78 -10.45 -10.11
CA GLN A 220 5.78 -11.51 -10.19
C GLN A 220 4.57 -11.28 -9.26
N ALA A 221 4.57 -10.18 -8.53
CA ALA A 221 3.52 -9.89 -7.59
C ALA A 221 2.18 -9.60 -8.29
N VAL A 222 1.11 -10.10 -7.68
CA VAL A 222 -0.27 -9.78 -8.01
C VAL A 222 -0.88 -9.08 -6.80
N LEU A 223 -1.30 -7.84 -6.96
CA LEU A 223 -1.98 -7.08 -5.93
C LEU A 223 -3.49 -7.06 -6.24
N THR A 224 -4.28 -7.53 -5.29
CA THR A 224 -5.74 -7.41 -5.33
C THR A 224 -6.18 -6.37 -4.31
N GLU A 225 -6.97 -5.41 -4.75
CA GLU A 225 -7.54 -4.37 -3.93
C GLU A 225 -9.06 -4.54 -3.90
N ARG A 226 -9.65 -4.43 -2.72
CA ARG A 226 -11.09 -4.42 -2.53
C ARG A 226 -11.51 -3.10 -1.92
N TRP A 227 -12.15 -2.28 -2.74
CA TRP A 227 -12.62 -0.96 -2.37
C TRP A 227 -14.11 -0.94 -2.19
N ASP A 228 -14.59 -0.32 -1.14
CA ASP A 228 -16.00 0.01 -0.96
C ASP A 228 -16.19 1.37 -0.28
N ARG A 229 -17.38 1.93 -0.43
CA ARG A 229 -17.78 3.19 0.17
C ARG A 229 -18.88 2.92 1.19
N PRO A 230 -18.52 2.58 2.45
CA PRO A 230 -19.51 2.20 3.47
C PRO A 230 -20.34 3.39 3.98
N ARG A 231 -19.85 4.63 3.77
CA ARG A 231 -20.53 5.87 4.14
C ARG A 231 -20.28 6.96 3.09
N PRO A 232 -21.10 8.02 3.06
CA PRO A 232 -20.96 9.12 2.10
C PRO A 232 -19.54 9.71 2.08
N ASN A 233 -18.91 9.79 3.24
CA ASN A 233 -17.63 10.43 3.48
C ASN A 233 -16.50 9.44 3.86
N ARG A 234 -16.66 8.14 3.59
CA ARG A 234 -15.63 7.11 3.90
C ARG A 234 -15.42 6.16 2.74
N LEU A 235 -14.16 5.97 2.36
CA LEU A 235 -13.72 4.84 1.54
C LEU A 235 -12.98 3.83 2.42
N ARG A 236 -13.16 2.56 2.11
CA ARG A 236 -12.51 1.45 2.77
C ARG A 236 -11.80 0.59 1.74
N LEU A 237 -10.60 0.11 2.10
CA LEU A 237 -9.76 -0.72 1.26
C LEU A 237 -9.16 -1.87 2.07
N VAL A 238 -9.16 -3.05 1.47
CA VAL A 238 -8.35 -4.20 1.88
C VAL A 238 -7.47 -4.60 0.72
N LEU A 239 -6.18 -4.79 1.00
CA LEU A 239 -5.17 -5.21 0.03
C LEU A 239 -4.85 -6.69 0.26
N THR A 240 -4.66 -7.44 -0.81
CA THR A 240 -4.08 -8.79 -0.76
C THR A 240 -2.96 -8.87 -1.79
N LEU A 241 -1.76 -9.15 -1.31
CA LEU A 241 -0.58 -9.38 -2.13
C LEU A 241 -0.34 -10.87 -2.27
N ASP A 242 -0.25 -11.35 -3.49
CA ASP A 242 0.24 -12.69 -3.83
C ASP A 242 1.57 -12.52 -4.57
N ASP A 243 2.66 -12.87 -3.91
CA ASP A 243 4.01 -12.74 -4.44
C ASP A 243 4.84 -13.98 -4.05
N PRO A 244 4.77 -15.03 -4.86
CA PRO A 244 5.39 -16.32 -4.55
C PRO A 244 6.93 -16.27 -4.57
N VAL A 245 7.54 -15.24 -5.15
CA VAL A 245 8.99 -15.03 -5.10
C VAL A 245 9.42 -14.58 -3.70
N ILE A 246 8.60 -13.77 -3.05
CA ILE A 246 8.93 -13.13 -1.79
C ILE A 246 8.30 -13.83 -0.57
N TYR A 247 7.04 -14.27 -0.69
CA TYR A 247 6.27 -14.80 0.43
C TYR A 247 5.77 -16.23 0.15
N THR A 248 5.62 -17.02 1.20
CA THR A 248 5.18 -18.42 1.09
C THR A 248 3.65 -18.58 0.97
N ALA A 249 2.91 -17.49 1.16
CA ALA A 249 1.45 -17.45 1.04
C ALA A 249 1.00 -16.00 0.76
N PRO A 250 -0.21 -15.79 0.24
CA PRO A 250 -0.77 -14.46 0.09
C PRO A 250 -0.84 -13.70 1.42
N TRP A 251 -0.55 -12.40 1.37
CA TRP A 251 -0.56 -11.50 2.52
C TRP A 251 -1.71 -10.50 2.41
N THR A 252 -2.63 -10.54 3.37
CA THR A 252 -3.75 -9.59 3.45
C THR A 252 -3.43 -8.49 4.45
N SER A 253 -3.61 -7.25 4.02
CA SER A 253 -3.36 -6.06 4.84
C SER A 253 -4.42 -5.86 5.93
N SER A 254 -4.11 -5.01 6.91
CA SER A 254 -5.16 -4.39 7.71
C SER A 254 -6.04 -3.49 6.84
N THR A 255 -7.29 -3.27 7.26
CA THR A 255 -8.22 -2.37 6.57
C THR A 255 -7.68 -0.94 6.56
N LYS A 256 -7.75 -0.28 5.42
CA LYS A 256 -7.41 1.13 5.24
C LYS A 256 -8.68 1.94 5.06
N VAL A 257 -8.72 3.13 5.64
CA VAL A 257 -9.89 4.01 5.55
C VAL A 257 -9.45 5.42 5.20
N TRP A 258 -10.17 6.05 4.30
CA TRP A 258 -10.05 7.45 3.96
C TRP A 258 -11.32 8.19 4.28
N ALA A 259 -11.16 9.45 4.67
CA ALA A 259 -12.22 10.42 4.83
C ALA A 259 -12.26 11.34 3.61
N LEU A 260 -13.46 11.60 3.11
CA LEU A 260 -13.67 12.63 2.09
C LEU A 260 -13.33 13.99 2.68
N ILE A 261 -12.51 14.74 1.98
CA ILE A 261 -12.22 16.15 2.34
C ILE A 261 -13.36 16.99 1.79
N PRO A 262 -14.13 17.67 2.65
CA PRO A 262 -15.17 18.60 2.22
C PRO A 262 -14.59 19.72 1.36
N LYS A 263 -15.35 20.21 0.38
CA LYS A 263 -14.86 21.27 -0.51
C LYS A 263 -14.50 22.56 0.22
N GLU A 264 -15.20 22.85 1.31
CA GLU A 264 -14.95 23.98 2.20
C GLU A 264 -13.62 23.87 2.96
N ASP A 265 -13.13 22.64 3.19
CA ASP A 265 -11.89 22.34 3.91
C ASP A 265 -10.70 22.12 2.97
N MET A 266 -10.95 22.13 1.67
CA MET A 266 -9.90 22.00 0.67
C MET A 266 -8.97 23.21 0.73
N ALA A 267 -7.93 23.12 1.56
CA ALA A 267 -6.89 24.09 1.76
C ALA A 267 -7.34 25.57 1.77
N ILE A 268 -6.50 26.48 1.94
CA ILE A 268 -6.74 27.91 2.10
C ILE A 268 -7.90 28.41 1.23
N GLY A 269 -9.10 28.49 1.83
CA GLY A 269 -10.31 29.03 1.17
C GLY A 269 -10.98 28.10 0.17
N GLY A 270 -10.82 26.78 0.27
CA GLY A 270 -11.46 25.81 -0.62
C GLY A 270 -10.88 25.76 -2.04
N TRP A 271 -9.69 26.26 -2.22
CA TRP A 271 -9.12 26.56 -3.53
C TRP A 271 -8.20 25.49 -4.09
N SER A 272 -7.68 24.58 -3.28
CA SER A 272 -6.74 23.58 -3.76
C SER A 272 -7.30 22.17 -3.64
N GLY A 273 -7.10 21.39 -4.67
CA GLY A 273 -7.19 19.94 -4.61
C GLY A 273 -5.92 19.37 -3.99
N ILE A 274 -5.23 18.53 -4.75
CA ILE A 274 -3.91 17.99 -4.40
C ILE A 274 -2.88 19.12 -4.36
N LEU A 275 -2.08 19.15 -3.31
CA LEU A 275 -0.98 20.10 -3.17
C LEU A 275 0.19 19.73 -4.10
N GLU A 276 1.00 20.71 -4.47
CA GLU A 276 2.24 20.48 -5.20
C GLU A 276 3.33 19.95 -4.27
N ASP A 277 3.28 18.67 -3.97
CA ASP A 277 4.30 17.99 -3.17
C ASP A 277 5.26 17.25 -4.10
N ARG A 278 6.41 17.86 -4.35
CA ARG A 278 7.45 17.29 -5.21
C ARG A 278 8.72 17.04 -4.43
N CYS A 279 9.15 15.82 -4.43
CA CYS A 279 10.48 15.49 -3.96
C CYS A 279 11.50 15.93 -4.99
N VAL A 280 12.46 16.74 -4.57
CA VAL A 280 13.54 17.23 -5.43
C VAL A 280 14.87 16.61 -4.97
N PRO A 281 15.48 15.71 -5.76
CA PRO A 281 16.66 14.97 -5.33
C PRO A 281 17.83 15.84 -4.86
N SER A 282 18.01 17.00 -5.47
CA SER A 282 19.05 17.96 -5.04
C SER A 282 18.79 18.51 -3.65
N ASP A 283 17.54 18.84 -3.32
CA ASP A 283 17.17 19.39 -2.05
C ASP A 283 17.24 18.33 -0.94
N GLU A 284 16.80 17.13 -1.26
CA GLU A 284 16.91 15.98 -0.37
C GLU A 284 18.38 15.65 -0.06
N SER A 285 19.24 15.64 -1.08
CA SER A 285 20.67 15.43 -0.91
C SER A 285 21.31 16.53 -0.05
N LEU A 286 20.92 17.78 -0.26
CA LEU A 286 21.40 18.94 0.52
C LEU A 286 20.93 18.83 1.97
N PHE A 287 19.66 18.53 2.20
CA PHE A 287 19.11 18.32 3.54
C PHE A 287 19.84 17.20 4.27
N ASN A 288 20.04 16.05 3.62
CA ASN A 288 20.75 14.92 4.18
C ASN A 288 22.20 15.31 4.55
N THR A 289 22.89 16.03 3.68
CA THR A 289 24.24 16.52 3.92
C THR A 289 24.31 17.41 5.16
N PHE A 290 23.40 18.38 5.31
CA PHE A 290 23.38 19.25 6.48
C PHE A 290 23.04 18.52 7.77
N ARG A 291 22.07 17.62 7.72
CA ARG A 291 21.70 16.79 8.86
C ARG A 291 22.86 15.91 9.30
N ASP A 292 23.52 15.23 8.37
CA ASP A 292 24.62 14.32 8.67
C ASP A 292 25.83 15.07 9.24
N ARG A 293 26.08 16.28 8.71
CA ARG A 293 27.11 17.18 9.27
C ARG A 293 26.78 17.61 10.69
N ALA A 294 25.51 17.99 10.95
CA ALA A 294 25.04 18.35 12.28
C ALA A 294 25.11 17.18 13.27
N ALA A 295 24.90 15.95 12.78
CA ALA A 295 25.01 14.74 13.58
C ALA A 295 26.46 14.22 13.73
N GLY A 296 27.44 14.87 13.11
CA GLY A 296 28.84 14.43 13.13
C GLY A 296 29.10 13.16 12.34
N LEU A 297 28.24 12.83 11.39
CA LEU A 297 28.33 11.59 10.60
C LEU A 297 29.20 11.75 9.35
N ASN A 298 29.47 12.96 8.91
CA ASN A 298 30.38 13.26 7.82
C ASN A 298 31.65 13.89 8.39
N SER A 299 32.69 13.10 8.49
CA SER A 299 34.04 13.60 8.65
C SER A 299 34.61 13.83 7.23
N GLU A 300 34.53 15.06 6.78
CA GLU A 300 35.27 15.75 5.71
C GLU A 300 34.38 16.58 4.80
#